data_e434f412face277ca2e5c148a8dc3781
#
_entry.id   e434f412face277ca2e5c148a8dc3781
#
_cell.length_a   1.000
_cell.length_b   1.000
_cell.length_c   1.000
_cell.angle_alpha   90.00
_cell.angle_beta   90.00
_cell.angle_gamma   90.00
#
_symmetry.space_group_name_H-M   'P 1'
#
loop_
_entity.id
_entity.type
_entity.pdbx_description
1 polymer ?
#
loop_
_entity_poly.entity_id
_entity_poly.type
_entity_poly.pdbx_seq_one_letter_code
_entity_poly.pdbx_strand_id
1 'polypeptide(L)'
;MAGKLTVKQEKFAQKYVETSNASEAYRQSYNAENMNVDSIKIEASRLMDNPNIALTVKTLRDELKERHNVTVDSLTIELEEARQIALTEKQSSSAVSASMGKAKLHGLDRDKLDVVGDFTFTLNKVVHSARDND
;
A
#
# COMPACT_ATOMS: atom_id res chain seq x y z
N MET A 1 5.59 13.73 22.26
CA MET A 1 4.13 13.88 22.12
C MET A 1 3.78 14.39 20.75
N ALA A 2 2.90 13.70 20.05
CA ALA A 2 2.33 14.27 18.84
C ALA A 2 1.58 15.57 19.18
N GLY A 3 1.81 16.64 18.40
CA GLY A 3 1.08 17.88 18.57
C GLY A 3 -0.42 17.66 18.40
N LYS A 4 -1.20 18.46 19.09
CA LYS A 4 -2.66 18.36 19.00
C LYS A 4 -3.13 18.80 17.62
N LEU A 5 -3.83 17.93 16.91
CA LEU A 5 -4.42 18.25 15.61
C LEU A 5 -5.68 19.10 15.77
N THR A 6 -5.93 19.98 14.79
CA THR A 6 -7.21 20.66 14.69
C THR A 6 -8.31 19.66 14.32
N VAL A 7 -9.57 20.01 14.55
CA VAL A 7 -10.71 19.17 14.20
C VAL A 7 -10.70 18.80 12.71
N LYS A 8 -10.37 19.75 11.84
CA LYS A 8 -10.30 19.53 10.39
C LYS A 8 -9.14 18.62 10.01
N GLN A 9 -7.99 18.77 10.67
CA GLN A 9 -6.83 17.89 10.43
C GLN A 9 -7.12 16.47 10.87
N GLU A 10 -7.76 16.28 12.01
CA GLU A 10 -8.16 14.97 12.49
C GLU A 10 -9.15 14.31 11.54
N LYS A 11 -10.14 15.06 11.08
CA LYS A 11 -11.11 14.59 10.08
C LYS A 11 -10.42 14.23 8.77
N PHE A 12 -9.45 15.02 8.33
CA PHE A 12 -8.64 14.70 7.14
C PHE A 12 -7.93 13.36 7.29
N ALA A 13 -7.27 13.12 8.44
CA ALA A 13 -6.58 11.86 8.70
C ALA A 13 -7.56 10.67 8.64
N GLN A 14 -8.72 10.79 9.26
CA GLN A 14 -9.76 9.76 9.23
C GLN A 14 -10.25 9.49 7.82
N LYS A 15 -10.55 10.54 7.06
CA LYS A 15 -11.03 10.40 5.68
C LYS A 15 -9.95 9.85 4.75
N TYR A 16 -8.70 10.19 5.00
CA TYR A 16 -7.59 9.59 4.25
C TYR A 16 -7.47 8.08 4.48
N VAL A 17 -7.62 7.65 5.73
CA VAL A 17 -7.60 6.20 6.04
C VAL A 17 -8.76 5.47 5.38
N GLU A 18 -9.94 6.09 5.32
CA GLU A 18 -11.12 5.52 4.69
C GLU A 18 -11.02 5.44 3.16
N THR A 19 -10.53 6.50 2.53
CA THR A 19 -10.57 6.65 1.07
C THR A 19 -9.26 6.29 0.37
N SER A 20 -8.15 6.32 1.09
CA SER A 20 -6.78 6.22 0.53
C SER A 20 -6.49 7.26 -0.55
N ASN A 21 -7.22 8.37 -0.53
CA ASN A 21 -7.10 9.45 -1.52
C ASN A 21 -7.03 10.80 -0.79
N ALA A 22 -5.86 11.42 -0.82
CA ALA A 22 -5.60 12.67 -0.10
C ALA A 22 -6.48 13.83 -0.60
N SER A 23 -6.68 13.94 -1.90
CA SER A 23 -7.52 15.01 -2.48
C SER A 23 -8.97 14.86 -2.06
N GLU A 24 -9.50 13.64 -2.06
CA GLU A 24 -10.86 13.37 -1.61
C GLU A 24 -11.01 13.60 -0.11
N ALA A 25 -10.04 13.18 0.67
CA ALA A 25 -10.01 13.44 2.11
C ALA A 25 -10.03 14.94 2.40
N TYR A 26 -9.32 15.72 1.60
CA TYR A 26 -9.32 17.18 1.72
C TYR A 26 -10.71 17.76 1.42
N ARG A 27 -11.34 17.32 0.33
CA ARG A 27 -12.69 17.79 -0.03
C ARG A 27 -13.72 17.51 1.07
N GLN A 28 -13.61 16.37 1.73
CA GLN A 28 -14.55 15.99 2.79
C GLN A 28 -14.26 16.65 4.13
N SER A 29 -13.07 17.19 4.32
CA SER A 29 -12.63 17.76 5.61
C SER A 29 -12.58 19.29 5.62
N TYR A 30 -12.38 19.90 4.46
CA TYR A 30 -12.25 21.34 4.28
C TYR A 30 -13.24 21.82 3.23
N ASN A 31 -13.54 23.12 3.29
CA ASN A 31 -14.38 23.74 2.27
C ASN A 31 -13.54 23.96 0.99
N ALA A 32 -13.76 23.12 0.00
CA ALA A 32 -13.04 23.14 -1.27
C ALA A 32 -13.92 23.53 -2.47
N GLU A 33 -15.13 24.05 -2.23
CA GLU A 33 -16.10 24.35 -3.29
C GLU A 33 -15.56 25.29 -4.35
N ASN A 34 -14.76 26.26 -3.96
CA ASN A 34 -14.20 27.30 -4.85
C ASN A 34 -12.75 27.02 -5.24
N MET A 35 -12.22 25.84 -4.94
CA MET A 35 -10.84 25.48 -5.22
C MET A 35 -10.74 24.64 -6.50
N ASN A 36 -9.71 24.91 -7.30
CA ASN A 36 -9.42 24.06 -8.46
C ASN A 36 -8.72 22.75 -8.00
N VAL A 37 -8.65 21.79 -8.92
CA VAL A 37 -8.09 20.47 -8.64
C VAL A 37 -6.62 20.55 -8.21
N ASP A 38 -5.84 21.42 -8.85
CA ASP A 38 -4.41 21.57 -8.57
C ASP A 38 -4.18 22.16 -7.16
N SER A 39 -4.97 23.16 -6.77
CA SER A 39 -4.91 23.74 -5.43
C SER A 39 -5.27 22.70 -4.35
N ILE A 40 -6.28 21.88 -4.60
CA ILE A 40 -6.67 20.79 -3.70
C ILE A 40 -5.52 19.79 -3.52
N LYS A 41 -4.87 19.39 -4.61
CA LYS A 41 -3.72 18.49 -4.57
C LYS A 41 -2.57 19.06 -3.74
N ILE A 42 -2.26 20.33 -3.93
CA ILE A 42 -1.18 21.02 -3.21
C ILE A 42 -1.49 21.04 -1.71
N GLU A 43 -2.69 21.44 -1.33
CA GLU A 43 -3.08 21.52 0.08
C GLU A 43 -3.16 20.13 0.73
N ALA A 44 -3.67 19.13 0.00
CA ALA A 44 -3.72 17.75 0.47
C ALA A 44 -2.30 17.19 0.68
N SER A 45 -1.38 17.43 -0.25
CA SER A 45 0.02 17.03 -0.10
C SER A 45 0.69 17.69 1.09
N ARG A 46 0.42 18.97 1.29
CA ARG A 46 0.95 19.73 2.43
C ARG A 46 0.48 19.14 3.76
N LEU A 47 -0.77 18.72 3.85
CA LEU A 47 -1.30 18.05 5.03
C LEU A 47 -0.65 16.67 5.24
N MET A 48 -0.42 15.91 4.17
CA MET A 48 0.25 14.62 4.26
C MET A 48 1.70 14.74 4.73
N ASP A 49 2.36 15.86 4.43
CA ASP A 49 3.73 16.13 4.88
C ASP A 49 3.80 16.55 6.35
N ASN A 50 2.68 16.87 6.98
CA ASN A 50 2.63 17.23 8.41
C ASN A 50 2.91 15.98 9.24
N PRO A 51 3.99 15.97 10.07
CA PRO A 51 4.35 14.80 10.88
C PRO A 51 3.25 14.32 11.82
N ASN A 52 2.48 15.24 12.38
CA ASN A 52 1.39 14.91 13.31
C ASN A 52 0.24 14.21 12.58
N ILE A 53 -0.08 14.64 11.37
CA ILE A 53 -1.09 13.99 10.53
C ILE A 53 -0.60 12.60 10.08
N ALA A 54 0.65 12.49 9.64
CA ALA A 54 1.25 11.22 9.24
C ALA A 54 1.23 10.20 10.39
N LEU A 55 1.56 10.65 11.60
CA LEU A 55 1.52 9.78 12.78
C LEU A 55 0.09 9.34 13.11
N THR A 56 -0.87 10.24 13.03
CA THR A 56 -2.29 9.93 13.27
C THR A 56 -2.81 8.93 12.24
N VAL A 57 -2.48 9.10 10.96
CA VAL A 57 -2.84 8.14 9.91
C VAL A 57 -2.28 6.76 10.20
N LYS A 58 -1.00 6.70 10.60
CA LYS A 58 -0.36 5.43 10.97
C LYS A 58 -1.09 4.75 12.13
N THR A 59 -1.37 5.50 13.19
CA THR A 59 -2.08 5.00 14.37
C THR A 59 -3.46 4.45 14.00
N LEU A 60 -4.22 5.19 13.20
CA LEU A 60 -5.55 4.76 12.75
C LEU A 60 -5.49 3.49 11.91
N ARG A 61 -4.49 3.36 11.03
CA ARG A 61 -4.29 2.15 10.22
C ARG A 61 -3.94 0.95 11.08
N ASP A 62 -3.07 1.14 12.07
CA ASP A 62 -2.68 0.06 12.99
C ASP A 62 -3.88 -0.42 13.82
N GLU A 63 -4.71 0.50 14.31
CA GLU A 63 -5.95 0.17 15.03
C GLU A 63 -6.92 -0.62 14.16
N LEU A 64 -7.05 -0.27 12.87
CA LEU A 64 -7.90 -0.99 11.93
C LEU A 64 -7.38 -2.40 11.69
N LYS A 65 -6.07 -2.57 11.54
CA LYS A 65 -5.45 -3.91 11.40
C LYS A 65 -5.75 -4.79 12.59
N GLU A 66 -5.56 -4.26 13.81
CA GLU A 66 -5.88 -5.00 15.03
C GLU A 66 -7.34 -5.38 15.11
N ARG A 67 -8.24 -4.43 14.83
CA ARG A 67 -9.68 -4.65 14.89
C ARG A 67 -10.15 -5.76 13.96
N HIS A 68 -9.59 -5.81 12.76
CA HIS A 68 -9.95 -6.81 11.76
C HIS A 68 -9.03 -8.02 11.75
N ASN A 69 -8.03 -8.03 12.61
CA ASN A 69 -7.01 -9.09 12.69
C ASN A 69 -6.40 -9.40 11.32
N VAL A 70 -6.17 -8.33 10.53
CA VAL A 70 -5.62 -8.45 9.18
C VAL A 70 -4.10 -8.53 9.25
N THR A 71 -3.54 -9.60 8.73
CA THR A 71 -2.10 -9.83 8.64
C THR A 71 -1.71 -10.15 7.21
N VAL A 72 -0.41 -10.13 6.91
CA VAL A 72 0.10 -10.60 5.61
C VAL A 72 -0.33 -12.05 5.39
N ASP A 73 -0.25 -12.88 6.42
CA ASP A 73 -0.66 -14.28 6.33
C ASP A 73 -2.15 -14.44 6.03
N SER A 74 -3.03 -13.71 6.74
CA SER A 74 -4.47 -13.80 6.49
C SER A 74 -4.85 -13.36 5.08
N LEU A 75 -4.26 -12.27 4.60
CA LEU A 75 -4.51 -11.78 3.24
C LEU A 75 -3.94 -12.73 2.18
N THR A 76 -2.79 -13.37 2.46
CA THR A 76 -2.21 -14.37 1.58
C THR A 76 -3.16 -15.56 1.41
N ILE A 77 -3.77 -16.03 2.50
CA ILE A 77 -4.74 -17.12 2.47
C ILE A 77 -5.97 -16.72 1.64
N GLU A 78 -6.53 -15.55 1.89
CA GLU A 78 -7.68 -15.05 1.14
C GLU A 78 -7.40 -14.92 -0.37
N LEU A 79 -6.23 -14.40 -0.73
CA LEU A 79 -5.81 -14.27 -2.14
C LEU A 79 -5.60 -15.65 -2.78
N GLU A 80 -5.07 -16.62 -2.04
CA GLU A 80 -4.90 -17.98 -2.54
C GLU A 80 -6.26 -18.64 -2.78
N GLU A 81 -7.21 -18.47 -1.88
CA GLU A 81 -8.59 -18.96 -2.07
C GLU A 81 -9.23 -18.33 -3.31
N ALA A 82 -9.08 -17.01 -3.48
CA ALA A 82 -9.59 -16.31 -4.66
C ALA A 82 -8.94 -16.82 -5.95
N ARG A 83 -7.62 -17.09 -5.91
CA ARG A 83 -6.89 -17.64 -7.04
C ARG A 83 -7.42 -19.03 -7.44
N GLN A 84 -7.64 -19.90 -6.46
CA GLN A 84 -8.18 -21.24 -6.68
C GLN A 84 -9.59 -21.18 -7.29
N ILE A 85 -10.46 -20.32 -6.78
CA ILE A 85 -11.80 -20.12 -7.32
C ILE A 85 -11.70 -19.63 -8.78
N ALA A 86 -10.83 -18.66 -9.05
CA ALA A 86 -10.66 -18.12 -10.40
C ALA A 86 -10.17 -19.19 -11.39
N LEU A 87 -9.25 -20.07 -10.96
CA LEU A 87 -8.76 -21.18 -11.79
C LEU A 87 -9.88 -22.18 -12.07
N THR A 88 -10.69 -22.52 -11.06
CA THR A 88 -11.83 -23.43 -11.19
C THR A 88 -12.86 -22.87 -12.18
N GLU A 89 -13.14 -21.57 -12.10
CA GLU A 89 -14.09 -20.88 -12.96
C GLU A 89 -13.48 -20.47 -14.31
N LYS A 90 -12.23 -20.85 -14.59
CA LYS A 90 -11.49 -20.51 -15.80
C LYS A 90 -11.37 -19.02 -16.05
N GLN A 91 -11.27 -18.23 -14.99
CA GLN A 91 -11.07 -16.78 -15.05
C GLN A 91 -9.57 -16.45 -14.89
N SER A 92 -8.81 -16.57 -15.96
CA SER A 92 -7.36 -16.43 -15.92
C SER A 92 -6.90 -15.03 -15.50
N SER A 93 -7.58 -13.98 -15.92
CA SER A 93 -7.23 -12.61 -15.51
C SER A 93 -7.42 -12.39 -14.01
N SER A 94 -8.48 -12.95 -13.44
CA SER A 94 -8.73 -12.88 -11.98
C SER A 94 -7.67 -13.69 -11.21
N ALA A 95 -7.26 -14.84 -11.72
CA ALA A 95 -6.20 -15.64 -11.12
C ALA A 95 -4.86 -14.90 -11.13
N VAL A 96 -4.52 -14.22 -12.21
CA VAL A 96 -3.31 -13.39 -12.32
C VAL A 96 -3.39 -12.22 -11.34
N SER A 97 -4.54 -11.55 -11.23
CA SER A 97 -4.74 -10.45 -10.28
C SER A 97 -4.53 -10.90 -8.83
N ALA A 98 -5.02 -12.07 -8.46
CA ALA A 98 -4.81 -12.63 -7.12
C ALA A 98 -3.32 -12.93 -6.88
N SER A 99 -2.62 -13.50 -7.85
CA SER A 99 -1.17 -13.77 -7.76
C SER A 99 -0.38 -12.47 -7.64
N MET A 100 -0.74 -11.43 -8.39
CA MET A 100 -0.11 -10.12 -8.29
C MET A 100 -0.37 -9.46 -6.94
N GLY A 101 -1.57 -9.64 -6.38
CA GLY A 101 -1.90 -9.20 -5.03
C GLY A 101 -1.00 -9.85 -3.98
N LYS A 102 -0.76 -11.16 -4.10
CA LYS A 102 0.18 -11.88 -3.22
C LYS A 102 1.60 -11.33 -3.36
N ALA A 103 2.04 -11.09 -4.60
CA ALA A 103 3.36 -10.51 -4.85
C ALA A 103 3.53 -9.15 -4.17
N LYS A 104 2.51 -8.29 -4.23
CA LYS A 104 2.53 -6.99 -3.56
C LYS A 104 2.61 -7.11 -2.05
N LEU A 105 1.84 -8.02 -1.45
CA LEU A 105 1.88 -8.26 0.00
C LEU A 105 3.26 -8.67 0.48
N HIS A 106 3.97 -9.48 -0.32
CA HIS A 106 5.29 -9.99 0.05
C HIS A 106 6.44 -9.12 -0.49
N GLY A 107 6.12 -7.97 -1.09
CA GLY A 107 7.12 -7.03 -1.60
C GLY A 107 7.88 -7.53 -2.81
N LEU A 108 7.31 -8.46 -3.59
CA LEU A 108 7.94 -9.04 -4.77
C LEU A 108 7.70 -8.24 -6.04
N ASP A 109 6.83 -7.23 -5.98
CA ASP A 109 6.53 -6.31 -7.09
C ASP A 109 7.39 -5.04 -7.04
N ARG A 110 8.57 -5.13 -6.46
CA ARG A 110 9.50 -4.02 -6.31
C ARG A 110 9.92 -3.45 -7.65
N ASP A 111 10.45 -2.22 -7.61
CA ASP A 111 11.05 -1.59 -8.78
C ASP A 111 11.99 -2.56 -9.48
N LYS A 112 11.90 -2.62 -10.80
CA LYS A 112 12.68 -3.55 -11.64
C LYS A 112 14.18 -3.50 -11.38
N LEU A 113 14.70 -2.33 -11.02
CA LEU A 113 16.13 -2.15 -10.73
C LEU A 113 16.56 -2.93 -9.47
N ASP A 114 15.77 -2.87 -8.41
CA ASP A 114 16.09 -3.57 -7.16
C ASP A 114 16.00 -5.09 -7.34
N VAL A 115 14.94 -5.56 -7.98
CA VAL A 115 14.74 -7.00 -8.23
C VAL A 115 15.82 -7.55 -9.16
N VAL A 116 16.16 -6.84 -10.23
CA VAL A 116 17.19 -7.26 -11.18
C VAL A 116 18.56 -7.25 -10.52
N GLY A 117 18.87 -6.25 -9.68
CA GLY A 117 20.12 -6.19 -8.94
C GLY A 117 20.34 -7.41 -8.04
N ASP A 118 19.36 -7.70 -7.20
CA ASP A 118 19.40 -8.83 -6.27
C ASP A 118 19.44 -10.17 -7.02
N PHE A 119 18.62 -10.32 -8.04
CA PHE A 119 18.56 -11.53 -8.86
C PHE A 119 19.88 -11.79 -9.60
N THR A 120 20.45 -10.77 -10.21
CA THR A 120 21.72 -10.87 -10.93
C THR A 120 22.84 -11.29 -10.00
N PHE A 121 22.91 -10.72 -8.81
CA PHE A 121 23.91 -11.07 -7.80
C PHE A 121 23.79 -12.55 -7.40
N THR A 122 22.61 -13.01 -7.09
CA THR A 122 22.32 -14.39 -6.72
C THR A 122 22.68 -15.36 -7.85
N LEU A 123 22.30 -15.04 -9.07
CA LEU A 123 22.55 -15.86 -10.25
C LEU A 123 24.05 -15.99 -10.52
N ASN A 124 24.81 -14.91 -10.45
CA ASN A 124 26.27 -14.92 -10.62
C ASN A 124 26.95 -15.80 -9.58
N LYS A 125 26.49 -15.75 -8.33
CA LYS A 125 27.03 -16.59 -7.25
C LYS A 125 26.81 -18.07 -7.52
N VAL A 126 25.63 -18.45 -7.99
CA VAL A 126 25.28 -19.84 -8.33
C VAL A 126 26.12 -20.34 -9.52
N VAL A 127 26.28 -19.54 -10.57
CA VAL A 127 27.05 -19.88 -11.77
C VAL A 127 28.54 -20.08 -11.42
N HIS A 128 29.12 -19.23 -10.60
CA HIS A 128 30.52 -19.38 -10.16
C HIS A 128 30.71 -20.66 -9.34
N SER A 129 29.79 -20.95 -8.42
CA SER A 129 29.82 -22.16 -7.61
C SER A 129 29.76 -23.44 -8.44
N ALA A 130 28.96 -23.44 -9.53
CA ALA A 130 28.85 -24.56 -10.44
C ALA A 130 30.11 -24.78 -11.28
N ARG A 131 30.84 -23.71 -11.65
CA ARG A 131 32.10 -23.80 -12.41
C ARG A 131 33.25 -24.33 -11.58
N ASP A 132 33.28 -24.03 -10.28
CA ASP A 132 34.34 -24.46 -9.39
C ASP A 132 34.28 -25.95 -9.04
N ASN A 133 33.19 -26.63 -9.39
CA ASN A 133 32.97 -28.06 -9.15
C ASN A 133 33.26 -28.94 -10.37
N ASP A 134 33.65 -28.35 -11.49
CA ASP A 134 34.09 -29.05 -12.71
C ASP A 134 35.62 -29.07 -12.75
#